data_270f0cbf02ec9f9317e2c4c7280e5d1f
#
_entry.id   270f0cbf02ec9f9317e2c4c7280e5d1f
#
_cell.length_a   1.000
_cell.length_b   1.000
_cell.length_c   1.000
_cell.angle_alpha   90.00
_cell.angle_beta   90.00
_cell.angle_gamma   90.00
#
_symmetry.space_group_name_H-M   'P 1'
#
loop_
_entity.id
_entity.type
_entity.pdbx_description
1 polymer ?
#
loop_
_entity_poly.entity_id
_entity_poly.type
_entity_poly.pdbx_seq_one_letter_code
_entity_poly.pdbx_strand_id
1 'polypeptide(L)'
;MERSILHCDANKFYASVECLYNPEIRNKPVVVGGSEETRHGIVLTGNAIAKSKYGVKTGMSLADARTLCPKLVVVPPNYPRYLRFSKMLRQIYSDYTDTVEPFGLDECWLDITGSGLLFGSPEKIADDIRRRVKFELGITVSVGVSWNKIFAKLGSDYKKPDAVTVINKDNYKGIVYPLPVSDLLMIGPATTRKLKSHGIYTIGELATAPPEMLSAFLGKMGYVLNNFANGRESSPVTASGYAPIIKSVGNGITAPRDLKNENDIKSVQYVLTESVARRLREQGLKGRVVSIGIRDKNLFSFTRQSRLKIATNDTVKLQNAALKLFRANYSFDTMPPVRALTVSVSDLCDENEAFQL
;
A
#
# COMPACT_ATOMS: atom_id res chain seq x y z
N MET A 1 -13.05 15.92 25.22
CA MET A 1 -13.14 16.45 23.84
C MET A 1 -13.27 15.25 22.92
N GLU A 2 -14.19 15.23 21.97
CA GLU A 2 -14.36 14.14 21.02
C GLU A 2 -13.19 14.15 20.03
N ARG A 3 -12.67 12.95 19.68
CA ARG A 3 -11.58 12.85 18.69
C ARG A 3 -12.03 13.35 17.32
N SER A 4 -11.16 14.05 16.65
CA SER A 4 -11.37 14.57 15.31
C SER A 4 -10.22 14.13 14.41
N ILE A 5 -10.49 13.10 13.60
CA ILE A 5 -9.51 12.49 12.72
C ILE A 5 -9.85 12.84 11.26
N LEU A 6 -8.87 13.35 10.54
CA LEU A 6 -8.96 13.48 9.09
C LEU A 6 -8.26 12.31 8.42
N HIS A 7 -8.77 11.92 7.25
CA HIS A 7 -8.02 11.13 6.28
C HIS A 7 -7.97 11.90 4.96
N CYS A 8 -6.77 12.24 4.53
CA CYS A 8 -6.51 12.96 3.29
C CYS A 8 -5.98 11.97 2.23
N ASP A 9 -6.59 11.95 1.04
CA ASP A 9 -6.24 11.05 -0.06
C ASP A 9 -6.11 11.83 -1.38
N ALA A 10 -4.90 11.87 -1.95
CA ALA A 10 -4.63 12.62 -3.18
C ALA A 10 -5.24 11.91 -4.40
N ASN A 11 -6.13 12.60 -5.09
CA ASN A 11 -6.93 12.01 -6.15
C ASN A 11 -6.07 11.62 -7.37
N LYS A 12 -6.07 10.32 -7.70
CA LYS A 12 -5.36 9.77 -8.86
C LYS A 12 -3.89 10.20 -8.89
N PHE A 13 -3.23 10.16 -7.74
CA PHE A 13 -2.00 10.85 -7.40
C PHE A 13 -0.95 10.85 -8.51
N TYR A 14 -0.42 9.67 -8.92
CA TYR A 14 0.64 9.62 -9.93
C TYR A 14 0.19 10.23 -11.27
N ALA A 15 -1.01 9.91 -11.74
CA ALA A 15 -1.51 10.46 -13.00
C ALA A 15 -1.74 11.97 -12.91
N SER A 16 -2.19 12.49 -11.76
CA SER A 16 -2.35 13.93 -11.53
C SER A 16 -1.00 14.64 -11.56
N VAL A 17 0.03 14.10 -10.91
CA VAL A 17 1.39 14.64 -10.92
C VAL A 17 1.97 14.62 -12.35
N GLU A 18 1.85 13.52 -13.09
CA GLU A 18 2.36 13.47 -14.48
C GLU A 18 1.65 14.46 -15.41
N CYS A 19 0.34 14.65 -15.22
CA CYS A 19 -0.43 15.66 -15.98
C CYS A 19 -0.04 17.11 -15.65
N LEU A 20 0.54 17.39 -14.47
CA LEU A 20 1.10 18.71 -14.15
C LEU A 20 2.40 18.96 -14.92
N TYR A 21 3.27 17.95 -15.01
CA TYR A 21 4.55 18.06 -15.73
C TYR A 21 4.39 17.98 -17.25
N ASN A 22 3.30 17.39 -17.73
CA ASN A 22 2.98 17.33 -19.15
C ASN A 22 1.51 17.73 -19.39
N PRO A 23 1.23 19.04 -19.53
CA PRO A 23 -0.12 19.54 -19.75
C PRO A 23 -0.81 19.00 -21.02
N GLU A 24 -0.05 18.60 -22.04
CA GLU A 24 -0.58 18.10 -23.32
C GLU A 24 -1.34 16.77 -23.19
N ILE A 25 -1.03 15.98 -22.14
CA ILE A 25 -1.73 14.72 -21.89
C ILE A 25 -2.94 14.88 -20.99
N ARG A 26 -3.14 16.04 -20.36
CA ARG A 26 -4.16 16.28 -19.33
C ARG A 26 -5.57 15.93 -19.80
N ASN A 27 -5.87 16.23 -21.06
CA ASN A 27 -7.20 16.01 -21.68
C ASN A 27 -7.27 14.70 -22.48
N LYS A 28 -6.31 13.80 -22.32
CA LYS A 28 -6.28 12.47 -22.93
C LYS A 28 -6.52 11.39 -21.86
N PRO A 29 -6.96 10.17 -22.24
CA PRO A 29 -6.96 9.05 -21.30
C PRO A 29 -5.51 8.66 -20.97
N VAL A 30 -5.09 8.87 -19.72
CA VAL A 30 -3.71 8.64 -19.25
C VAL A 30 -3.69 7.60 -18.15
N VAL A 31 -2.73 6.70 -18.23
CA VAL A 31 -2.34 5.85 -17.11
C VAL A 31 -0.85 5.97 -16.85
N VAL A 32 -0.47 5.86 -15.59
CA VAL A 32 0.90 5.60 -15.18
C VAL A 32 1.06 4.09 -15.05
N GLY A 33 2.03 3.53 -15.75
CA GLY A 33 2.26 2.09 -15.76
C GLY A 33 3.69 1.74 -16.15
N GLY A 34 4.12 0.54 -15.81
CA GLY A 34 5.43 0.03 -16.17
C GLY A 34 5.54 -0.38 -17.65
N SER A 35 6.69 -0.94 -18.03
CA SER A 35 6.92 -1.44 -19.39
C SER A 35 6.38 -2.86 -19.56
N GLU A 36 5.67 -3.10 -20.65
CA GLU A 36 5.23 -4.44 -21.05
C GLU A 36 6.43 -5.31 -21.44
N GLU A 37 7.45 -4.73 -22.07
CA GLU A 37 8.68 -5.44 -22.48
C GLU A 37 9.45 -6.01 -21.29
N THR A 38 9.42 -5.31 -20.15
CA THR A 38 10.07 -5.77 -18.91
C THR A 38 9.13 -6.56 -18.00
N ARG A 39 7.94 -6.96 -18.48
CA ARG A 39 6.90 -7.69 -17.72
C ARG A 39 6.32 -6.91 -16.53
N HIS A 40 6.44 -5.59 -16.53
CA HIS A 40 5.87 -4.68 -15.53
C HIS A 40 4.65 -3.91 -16.08
N GLY A 41 4.02 -4.44 -17.13
CA GLY A 41 2.89 -3.84 -17.83
C GLY A 41 1.58 -3.82 -17.03
N ILE A 42 1.57 -3.15 -15.87
CA ILE A 42 0.41 -2.98 -14.99
C ILE A 42 0.08 -1.51 -14.82
N VAL A 43 -1.21 -1.17 -14.82
CA VAL A 43 -1.72 0.16 -14.50
C VAL A 43 -1.52 0.42 -13.00
N LEU A 44 -0.68 1.38 -12.64
CA LEU A 44 -0.49 1.84 -11.27
C LEU A 44 -1.60 2.82 -10.87
N THR A 45 -1.93 3.76 -11.76
CA THR A 45 -3.07 4.67 -11.60
C THR A 45 -3.49 5.20 -12.96
N GLY A 46 -4.75 5.65 -13.08
CA GLY A 46 -5.27 6.30 -14.27
C GLY A 46 -5.95 7.63 -13.93
N ASN A 47 -5.92 8.60 -14.87
CA ASN A 47 -6.65 9.85 -14.72
C ASN A 47 -8.19 9.65 -14.81
N ALA A 48 -8.95 10.72 -14.60
CA ALA A 48 -10.40 10.67 -14.62
C ALA A 48 -10.95 10.10 -15.94
N ILE A 49 -10.37 10.48 -17.06
CA ILE A 49 -10.83 10.08 -18.40
C ILE A 49 -10.63 8.56 -18.57
N ALA A 50 -9.44 8.04 -18.25
CA ALA A 50 -9.17 6.62 -18.36
C ALA A 50 -10.08 5.77 -17.45
N LYS A 51 -10.30 6.23 -16.20
CA LYS A 51 -11.13 5.50 -15.24
C LYS A 51 -12.63 5.60 -15.55
N SER A 52 -13.16 6.82 -15.69
CA SER A 52 -14.62 7.02 -15.75
C SER A 52 -15.20 6.76 -17.13
N LYS A 53 -14.47 7.11 -18.21
CA LYS A 53 -14.97 6.94 -19.58
C LYS A 53 -14.71 5.55 -20.16
N TYR A 54 -13.57 4.96 -19.81
CA TYR A 54 -13.11 3.69 -20.40
C TYR A 54 -13.08 2.52 -19.42
N GLY A 55 -13.36 2.74 -18.14
CA GLY A 55 -13.38 1.67 -17.13
C GLY A 55 -12.01 1.09 -16.77
N VAL A 56 -10.90 1.77 -17.11
CA VAL A 56 -9.55 1.32 -16.77
C VAL A 56 -9.36 1.33 -15.25
N LYS A 57 -8.86 0.24 -14.68
CA LYS A 57 -8.70 0.06 -13.23
C LYS A 57 -7.23 -0.07 -12.85
N THR A 58 -6.90 0.37 -11.65
CA THR A 58 -5.59 0.09 -11.01
C THR A 58 -5.40 -1.43 -10.88
N GLY A 59 -4.19 -1.92 -11.16
CA GLY A 59 -3.86 -3.34 -11.16
C GLY A 59 -4.23 -4.09 -12.46
N MET A 60 -4.92 -3.44 -13.41
CA MET A 60 -5.23 -4.01 -14.72
C MET A 60 -3.95 -4.13 -15.57
N SER A 61 -3.84 -5.16 -16.42
CA SER A 61 -2.74 -5.22 -17.39
C SER A 61 -2.83 -4.06 -18.39
N LEU A 62 -1.70 -3.57 -18.89
CA LEU A 62 -1.70 -2.55 -19.93
C LEU A 62 -2.34 -3.04 -21.22
N ALA A 63 -2.21 -4.34 -21.53
CA ALA A 63 -2.86 -4.97 -22.69
C ALA A 63 -4.39 -4.86 -22.58
N ASP A 64 -4.98 -5.27 -21.44
CA ASP A 64 -6.42 -5.12 -21.20
C ASP A 64 -6.85 -3.66 -21.21
N ALA A 65 -6.05 -2.77 -20.61
CA ALA A 65 -6.33 -1.35 -20.58
C ALA A 65 -6.35 -0.73 -21.99
N ARG A 66 -5.46 -1.15 -22.90
CA ARG A 66 -5.45 -0.74 -24.31
C ARG A 66 -6.64 -1.30 -25.09
N THR A 67 -7.08 -2.52 -24.77
CA THR A 67 -8.30 -3.08 -25.36
C THR A 67 -9.52 -2.23 -25.02
N LEU A 68 -9.63 -1.77 -23.75
CA LEU A 68 -10.71 -0.87 -23.35
C LEU A 68 -10.57 0.55 -23.92
N CYS A 69 -9.33 1.01 -24.06
CA CYS A 69 -9.01 2.37 -24.51
C CYS A 69 -7.87 2.35 -25.55
N PRO A 70 -8.15 2.19 -26.87
CA PRO A 70 -7.11 2.15 -27.90
C PRO A 70 -6.25 3.41 -27.99
N LYS A 71 -6.77 4.57 -27.56
CA LYS A 71 -6.04 5.85 -27.51
C LYS A 71 -5.38 6.13 -26.16
N LEU A 72 -5.15 5.08 -25.35
CA LEU A 72 -4.54 5.20 -24.03
C LEU A 72 -3.10 5.71 -24.11
N VAL A 73 -2.82 6.78 -23.39
CA VAL A 73 -1.47 7.28 -23.18
C VAL A 73 -0.88 6.62 -21.93
N VAL A 74 0.20 5.88 -22.12
CA VAL A 74 0.91 5.24 -21.00
C VAL A 74 2.16 6.06 -20.68
N VAL A 75 2.30 6.46 -19.42
CA VAL A 75 3.44 7.23 -18.92
C VAL A 75 4.22 6.36 -17.92
N PRO A 76 5.54 6.25 -18.06
CA PRO A 76 6.33 5.52 -17.07
C PRO A 76 6.30 6.22 -15.71
N PRO A 77 6.37 5.47 -14.58
CA PRO A 77 6.35 6.06 -13.25
C PRO A 77 7.63 6.84 -12.94
N ASN A 78 7.47 8.02 -12.34
CA ASN A 78 8.57 8.85 -11.85
C ASN A 78 8.52 8.96 -10.31
N TYR A 79 9.03 7.96 -9.62
CA TYR A 79 9.00 7.91 -8.16
C TYR A 79 9.66 9.11 -7.45
N PRO A 80 10.79 9.68 -7.92
CA PRO A 80 11.34 10.92 -7.34
C PRO A 80 10.34 12.09 -7.32
N ARG A 81 9.54 12.26 -8.38
CA ARG A 81 8.47 13.28 -8.40
C ARG A 81 7.40 12.97 -7.36
N TYR A 82 6.95 11.71 -7.28
CA TYR A 82 5.89 11.33 -6.34
C TYR A 82 6.34 11.48 -4.89
N LEU A 83 7.57 11.11 -4.57
CA LEU A 83 8.15 11.34 -3.25
C LEU A 83 8.23 12.84 -2.89
N ARG A 84 8.60 13.70 -3.86
CA ARG A 84 8.60 15.14 -3.67
C ARG A 84 7.19 15.66 -3.35
N PHE A 85 6.18 15.28 -4.13
CA PHE A 85 4.79 15.71 -3.90
C PHE A 85 4.23 15.15 -2.59
N SER A 86 4.54 13.90 -2.26
CA SER A 86 4.19 13.30 -0.98
C SER A 86 4.75 14.10 0.21
N LYS A 87 6.00 14.57 0.10
CA LYS A 87 6.61 15.44 1.12
C LYS A 87 5.92 16.80 1.22
N MET A 88 5.58 17.40 0.08
CA MET A 88 4.87 18.70 0.05
C MET A 88 3.46 18.59 0.63
N LEU A 89 2.72 17.50 0.34
CA LEU A 89 1.43 17.20 0.95
C LEU A 89 1.54 17.14 2.48
N ARG A 90 2.50 16.36 2.99
CA ARG A 90 2.71 16.22 4.44
C ARG A 90 3.11 17.54 5.10
N GLN A 91 3.86 18.40 4.40
CA GLN A 91 4.18 19.73 4.92
C GLN A 91 2.91 20.56 5.13
N ILE A 92 1.99 20.57 4.14
CA ILE A 92 0.69 21.25 4.30
C ILE A 92 -0.09 20.69 5.48
N TYR A 93 -0.10 19.34 5.66
CA TYR A 93 -0.81 18.70 6.76
C TYR A 93 -0.20 19.05 8.13
N SER A 94 1.12 19.13 8.21
CA SER A 94 1.85 19.45 9.42
C SER A 94 1.65 20.90 9.90
N ASP A 95 1.12 21.79 9.05
CA ASP A 95 0.74 23.15 9.47
C ASP A 95 -0.49 23.16 10.39
N TYR A 96 -1.28 22.07 10.41
CA TYR A 96 -2.50 21.95 11.21
C TYR A 96 -2.34 21.06 12.46
N THR A 97 -1.42 20.13 12.43
CA THR A 97 -1.17 19.19 13.56
C THR A 97 0.22 18.57 13.43
N ASP A 98 0.85 18.23 14.55
CA ASP A 98 2.08 17.45 14.63
C ASP A 98 1.84 15.94 14.52
N THR A 99 0.59 15.52 14.52
CA THR A 99 0.16 14.11 14.52
C THR A 99 -0.33 13.72 13.13
N VAL A 100 0.63 13.46 12.23
CA VAL A 100 0.40 13.07 10.83
C VAL A 100 0.97 11.67 10.60
N GLU A 101 0.11 10.70 10.36
CA GLU A 101 0.46 9.31 10.07
C GLU A 101 0.32 9.02 8.57
N PRO A 102 1.42 8.75 7.87
CA PRO A 102 1.37 8.36 6.47
C PRO A 102 0.75 6.98 6.25
N PHE A 103 -0.07 6.87 5.20
CA PHE A 103 -0.60 5.61 4.69
C PHE A 103 -0.31 5.51 3.18
N GLY A 104 0.94 5.15 2.84
CA GLY A 104 1.46 5.23 1.47
C GLY A 104 2.09 6.59 1.13
N LEU A 105 2.12 6.93 -0.16
CA LEU A 105 2.70 8.18 -0.66
C LEU A 105 1.69 9.32 -0.73
N ASP A 106 0.44 9.02 -0.88
CA ASP A 106 -0.65 9.92 -1.23
C ASP A 106 -1.75 10.02 -0.17
N GLU A 107 -1.69 9.19 0.86
CA GLU A 107 -2.67 9.15 1.94
C GLU A 107 -2.04 9.45 3.30
N CYS A 108 -2.76 10.17 4.17
CA CYS A 108 -2.38 10.42 5.56
C CYS A 108 -3.60 10.46 6.47
N TRP A 109 -3.47 9.94 7.69
CA TRP A 109 -4.34 10.31 8.80
C TRP A 109 -3.74 11.48 9.58
N LEU A 110 -4.61 12.38 10.02
CA LEU A 110 -4.26 13.52 10.86
C LEU A 110 -5.15 13.49 12.11
N ASP A 111 -4.57 13.61 13.29
CA ASP A 111 -5.34 13.90 14.51
C ASP A 111 -5.36 15.41 14.74
N ILE A 112 -6.50 16.02 14.56
CA ILE A 112 -6.71 17.46 14.70
C ILE A 112 -7.53 17.81 15.95
N THR A 113 -7.66 16.87 16.90
CA THR A 113 -8.49 17.04 18.10
C THR A 113 -8.16 18.31 18.87
N GLY A 114 -6.86 18.69 18.96
CA GLY A 114 -6.40 19.90 19.61
C GLY A 114 -6.36 21.17 18.74
N SER A 115 -6.59 21.05 17.43
CA SER A 115 -6.34 22.14 16.45
C SER A 115 -7.49 23.14 16.32
N GLY A 116 -8.65 22.80 16.91
CA GLY A 116 -9.88 23.58 16.73
C GLY A 116 -9.83 25.03 17.23
N LEU A 117 -9.05 25.33 18.26
CA LEU A 117 -8.88 26.69 18.78
C LEU A 117 -8.15 27.61 17.80
N LEU A 118 -7.23 27.07 17.02
CA LEU A 118 -6.41 27.84 16.06
C LEU A 118 -7.06 27.92 14.67
N PHE A 119 -7.67 26.81 14.20
CA PHE A 119 -8.09 26.68 12.81
C PHE A 119 -9.60 26.54 12.61
N GLY A 120 -10.38 26.38 13.68
CA GLY A 120 -11.83 26.25 13.66
C GLY A 120 -12.31 24.79 13.59
N SER A 121 -13.51 24.57 13.03
CA SER A 121 -14.12 23.23 13.02
C SER A 121 -13.33 22.24 12.18
N PRO A 122 -13.46 20.91 12.45
CA PRO A 122 -12.83 19.87 11.64
C PRO A 122 -13.15 19.96 10.15
N GLU A 123 -14.39 20.33 9.80
CA GLU A 123 -14.83 20.52 8.41
C GLU A 123 -14.12 21.70 7.75
N LYS A 124 -13.93 22.81 8.50
CA LYS A 124 -13.21 23.98 8.02
C LYS A 124 -11.75 23.65 7.76
N ILE A 125 -11.10 22.93 8.66
CA ILE A 125 -9.71 22.46 8.49
C ILE A 125 -9.62 21.56 7.26
N ALA A 126 -10.53 20.61 7.10
CA ALA A 126 -10.55 19.70 5.97
C ALA A 126 -10.73 20.45 4.62
N ASP A 127 -11.62 21.44 4.56
CA ASP A 127 -11.82 22.25 3.35
C ASP A 127 -10.63 23.16 3.06
N ASP A 128 -10.00 23.71 4.08
CA ASP A 128 -8.80 24.54 3.94
C ASP A 128 -7.62 23.73 3.40
N ILE A 129 -7.35 22.54 3.95
CA ILE A 129 -6.36 21.58 3.42
C ILE A 129 -6.65 21.27 1.95
N ARG A 130 -7.91 20.94 1.61
CA ARG A 130 -8.31 20.63 0.24
C ARG A 130 -8.01 21.79 -0.71
N ARG A 131 -8.34 23.02 -0.32
CA ARG A 131 -8.06 24.24 -1.11
C ARG A 131 -6.59 24.50 -1.24
N ARG A 132 -5.81 24.43 -0.16
CA ARG A 132 -4.35 24.63 -0.17
C ARG A 132 -3.67 23.63 -1.11
N VAL A 133 -3.96 22.35 -1.00
CA VAL A 133 -3.40 21.33 -1.90
C VAL A 133 -3.71 21.65 -3.36
N LYS A 134 -4.93 22.10 -3.64
CA LYS A 134 -5.35 22.44 -5.01
C LYS A 134 -4.60 23.66 -5.55
N PHE A 135 -4.47 24.72 -4.79
CA PHE A 135 -3.87 25.98 -5.27
C PHE A 135 -2.34 26.01 -5.15
N GLU A 136 -1.77 25.39 -4.11
CA GLU A 136 -0.32 25.37 -3.89
C GLU A 136 0.37 24.27 -4.71
N LEU A 137 -0.26 23.08 -4.85
CA LEU A 137 0.35 21.92 -5.53
C LEU A 137 -0.27 21.59 -6.88
N GLY A 138 -1.41 22.17 -7.25
CA GLY A 138 -2.10 21.91 -8.52
C GLY A 138 -2.73 20.52 -8.66
N ILE A 139 -2.78 19.74 -7.59
CA ILE A 139 -3.49 18.46 -7.52
C ILE A 139 -4.67 18.58 -6.56
N THR A 140 -5.55 17.57 -6.50
CA THR A 140 -6.69 17.58 -5.59
C THR A 140 -6.59 16.47 -4.56
N VAL A 141 -7.17 16.70 -3.37
CA VAL A 141 -7.35 15.69 -2.33
C VAL A 141 -8.83 15.55 -1.98
N SER A 142 -9.23 14.35 -1.56
CA SER A 142 -10.50 14.13 -0.89
C SER A 142 -10.22 13.89 0.59
N VAL A 143 -11.03 14.51 1.45
CA VAL A 143 -10.81 14.47 2.90
C VAL A 143 -12.04 13.88 3.58
N GLY A 144 -11.82 12.83 4.35
CA GLY A 144 -12.82 12.29 5.26
C GLY A 144 -12.59 12.79 6.66
N VAL A 145 -13.65 13.20 7.34
CA VAL A 145 -13.67 13.70 8.72
C VAL A 145 -14.45 12.73 9.58
N SER A 146 -13.86 12.21 10.66
CA SER A 146 -14.56 11.32 11.58
C SER A 146 -13.88 11.27 12.95
N TRP A 147 -14.44 10.47 13.89
CA TRP A 147 -13.85 10.26 15.22
C TRP A 147 -12.87 9.07 15.28
N ASN A 148 -12.73 8.32 14.19
CA ASN A 148 -11.81 7.19 14.08
C ASN A 148 -11.18 7.10 12.67
N LYS A 149 -10.08 6.37 12.56
CA LYS A 149 -9.28 6.24 11.32
C LYS A 149 -10.05 5.55 10.19
N ILE A 150 -10.88 4.56 10.54
CA ILE A 150 -11.61 3.73 9.56
C ILE A 150 -12.68 4.53 8.86
N PHE A 151 -13.51 5.27 9.60
CA PHE A 151 -14.56 6.07 9.02
C PHE A 151 -14.03 7.34 8.36
N ALA A 152 -12.92 7.90 8.86
CA ALA A 152 -12.24 8.99 8.17
C ALA A 152 -11.76 8.52 6.77
N LYS A 153 -11.17 7.31 6.67
CA LYS A 153 -10.79 6.77 5.35
C LYS A 153 -11.99 6.49 4.47
N LEU A 154 -13.04 5.88 4.98
CA LEU A 154 -14.29 5.70 4.24
C LEU A 154 -14.83 7.04 3.70
N GLY A 155 -14.83 8.08 4.52
CA GLY A 155 -15.24 9.42 4.15
C GLY A 155 -14.45 9.99 2.99
N SER A 156 -13.12 9.80 2.98
CA SER A 156 -12.26 10.28 1.89
C SER A 156 -12.55 9.57 0.55
N ASP A 157 -13.03 8.32 0.59
CA ASP A 157 -13.38 7.56 -0.60
C ASP A 157 -14.81 7.83 -1.11
N TYR A 158 -15.70 8.31 -0.24
CA TYR A 158 -17.15 8.38 -0.48
C TYR A 158 -17.58 9.33 -1.60
N LYS A 159 -16.98 10.54 -1.68
CA LYS A 159 -17.36 11.59 -2.64
C LYS A 159 -16.18 12.04 -3.51
N LYS A 160 -15.25 11.13 -3.87
CA LYS A 160 -14.13 11.47 -4.77
C LYS A 160 -14.60 11.98 -6.14
N PRO A 161 -13.90 12.94 -6.78
CA PRO A 161 -12.70 13.66 -6.32
C PRO A 161 -12.99 15.02 -5.67
N ASP A 162 -11.97 15.62 -5.03
CA ASP A 162 -11.95 17.02 -4.58
C ASP A 162 -13.14 17.36 -3.65
N ALA A 163 -13.35 16.55 -2.61
CA ALA A 163 -14.49 16.68 -1.73
C ALA A 163 -14.13 16.50 -0.25
N VAL A 164 -14.95 17.04 0.64
CA VAL A 164 -14.96 16.75 2.07
C VAL A 164 -16.19 15.94 2.41
N THR A 165 -16.01 14.86 3.18
CA THR A 165 -17.12 14.04 3.70
C THR A 165 -17.00 13.91 5.20
N VAL A 166 -18.05 14.28 5.92
CA VAL A 166 -18.13 14.18 7.39
C VAL A 166 -18.97 12.97 7.77
N ILE A 167 -18.36 12.05 8.50
CA ILE A 167 -19.02 10.88 9.09
C ILE A 167 -18.92 11.04 10.62
N ASN A 168 -20.02 11.40 11.25
CA ASN A 168 -20.14 11.57 12.69
C ASN A 168 -21.06 10.50 13.32
N LYS A 169 -21.22 10.53 14.64
CA LYS A 169 -22.02 9.54 15.38
C LYS A 169 -23.50 9.56 15.04
N ASP A 170 -24.01 10.69 14.55
CA ASP A 170 -25.43 10.83 14.23
C ASP A 170 -25.76 10.31 12.83
N ASN A 171 -24.82 10.45 11.87
CA ASN A 171 -25.07 10.14 10.46
C ASN A 171 -24.41 8.83 9.96
N TYR A 172 -23.45 8.22 10.73
CA TYR A 172 -22.65 7.12 10.23
C TYR A 172 -23.48 5.90 9.76
N LYS A 173 -24.57 5.57 10.47
CA LYS A 173 -25.42 4.44 10.09
C LYS A 173 -26.05 4.66 8.71
N GLY A 174 -26.50 5.88 8.44
CA GLY A 174 -27.10 6.24 7.15
C GLY A 174 -26.10 6.26 6.00
N ILE A 175 -24.84 6.61 6.28
CA ILE A 175 -23.79 6.70 5.26
C ILE A 175 -23.04 5.38 5.10
N VAL A 176 -22.59 4.76 6.22
CA VAL A 176 -21.66 3.63 6.22
C VAL A 176 -22.38 2.29 6.04
N TYR A 177 -23.51 2.09 6.73
CA TYR A 177 -24.19 0.79 6.73
C TYR A 177 -24.67 0.31 5.35
N PRO A 178 -25.16 1.18 4.46
CA PRO A 178 -25.57 0.77 3.10
C PRO A 178 -24.40 0.41 2.18
N LEU A 179 -23.16 0.78 2.53
CA LEU A 179 -21.98 0.54 1.68
C LEU A 179 -21.66 -0.95 1.59
N PRO A 180 -21.14 -1.42 0.44
CA PRO A 180 -20.64 -2.78 0.30
C PRO A 180 -19.54 -3.09 1.33
N VAL A 181 -19.49 -4.31 1.84
CA VAL A 181 -18.42 -4.74 2.78
C VAL A 181 -17.02 -4.55 2.21
N SER A 182 -16.86 -4.61 0.88
CA SER A 182 -15.58 -4.42 0.19
C SER A 182 -14.98 -3.02 0.36
N ASP A 183 -15.79 -2.05 0.77
CA ASP A 183 -15.36 -0.66 0.93
C ASP A 183 -14.72 -0.42 2.31
N LEU A 184 -14.93 -1.34 3.25
CA LEU A 184 -14.31 -1.25 4.57
C LEU A 184 -12.84 -1.64 4.49
N LEU A 185 -11.99 -0.83 5.12
CA LEU A 185 -10.54 -1.08 5.20
C LEU A 185 -10.27 -2.51 5.70
N MET A 186 -9.26 -3.16 5.14
CA MET A 186 -8.86 -4.56 5.38
C MET A 186 -9.79 -5.64 4.81
N ILE A 187 -10.84 -5.29 4.09
CA ILE A 187 -11.68 -6.26 3.38
C ILE A 187 -11.27 -6.33 1.91
N GLY A 188 -10.34 -7.23 1.60
CA GLY A 188 -9.95 -7.54 0.23
C GLY A 188 -10.88 -8.55 -0.46
N PRO A 189 -10.65 -8.87 -1.76
CA PRO A 189 -11.52 -9.75 -2.54
C PRO A 189 -11.77 -11.14 -1.91
N ALA A 190 -10.78 -11.73 -1.24
CA ALA A 190 -10.93 -13.02 -0.58
C ALA A 190 -11.87 -12.95 0.63
N THR A 191 -11.72 -11.92 1.47
CA THR A 191 -12.59 -11.68 2.63
C THR A 191 -14.00 -11.33 2.17
N THR A 192 -14.15 -10.50 1.11
CA THR A 192 -15.45 -10.18 0.51
C THR A 192 -16.18 -11.44 0.05
N ARG A 193 -15.51 -12.38 -0.63
CA ARG A 193 -16.13 -13.66 -1.04
C ARG A 193 -16.60 -14.47 0.16
N LYS A 194 -15.79 -14.58 1.22
CA LYS A 194 -16.17 -15.28 2.45
C LYS A 194 -17.36 -14.66 3.14
N LEU A 195 -17.40 -13.32 3.26
CA LEU A 195 -18.54 -12.63 3.87
C LEU A 195 -19.82 -12.86 3.07
N LYS A 196 -19.76 -12.68 1.74
CA LYS A 196 -20.91 -12.89 0.85
C LYS A 196 -21.42 -14.33 0.87
N SER A 197 -20.55 -15.35 1.00
CA SER A 197 -21.01 -16.75 1.15
C SER A 197 -21.73 -17.04 2.48
N HIS A 198 -21.64 -16.11 3.44
CA HIS A 198 -22.39 -16.16 4.72
C HIS A 198 -23.54 -15.12 4.76
N GLY A 199 -23.94 -14.58 3.60
CA GLY A 199 -25.06 -13.64 3.51
C GLY A 199 -24.77 -12.22 3.95
N ILE A 200 -23.47 -11.84 4.09
CA ILE A 200 -23.04 -10.51 4.53
C ILE A 200 -22.53 -9.71 3.33
N TYR A 201 -23.30 -8.75 2.85
CA TYR A 201 -23.04 -7.95 1.65
C TYR A 201 -22.67 -6.52 1.98
N THR A 202 -23.25 -5.96 3.05
CA THR A 202 -23.11 -4.57 3.46
C THR A 202 -22.34 -4.42 4.77
N ILE A 203 -21.80 -3.22 5.01
CA ILE A 203 -21.12 -2.91 6.29
C ILE A 203 -22.12 -2.98 7.45
N GLY A 204 -23.39 -2.61 7.23
CA GLY A 204 -24.43 -2.72 8.24
C GLY A 204 -24.72 -4.16 8.67
N GLU A 205 -24.80 -5.10 7.72
CA GLU A 205 -24.93 -6.52 8.01
C GLU A 205 -23.71 -7.07 8.78
N LEU A 206 -22.50 -6.64 8.40
CA LEU A 206 -21.27 -6.97 9.14
C LEU A 206 -21.28 -6.41 10.56
N ALA A 207 -21.80 -5.20 10.75
CA ALA A 207 -21.87 -4.54 12.06
C ALA A 207 -22.84 -5.25 13.01
N THR A 208 -23.94 -5.79 12.48
CA THR A 208 -24.98 -6.49 13.25
C THR A 208 -24.76 -7.99 13.41
N ALA A 209 -23.85 -8.58 12.62
CA ALA A 209 -23.50 -9.99 12.71
C ALA A 209 -22.84 -10.32 14.06
N PRO A 210 -23.16 -11.48 14.69
CA PRO A 210 -22.50 -11.90 15.92
C PRO A 210 -20.98 -12.04 15.73
N PRO A 211 -20.15 -11.39 16.57
CA PRO A 211 -18.69 -11.46 16.43
C PRO A 211 -18.12 -12.89 16.47
N GLU A 212 -18.75 -13.78 17.26
CA GLU A 212 -18.37 -15.18 17.39
C GLU A 212 -18.57 -15.93 16.05
N MET A 213 -19.69 -15.70 15.38
CA MET A 213 -19.96 -16.23 14.05
C MET A 213 -18.89 -15.74 13.04
N LEU A 214 -18.59 -14.47 13.04
CA LEU A 214 -17.55 -13.91 12.17
C LEU A 214 -16.18 -14.51 12.46
N SER A 215 -15.85 -14.71 13.73
CA SER A 215 -14.58 -15.31 14.17
C SER A 215 -14.46 -16.78 13.74
N ALA A 216 -15.55 -17.53 13.63
CA ALA A 216 -15.52 -18.93 13.21
C ALA A 216 -14.92 -19.12 11.80
N PHE A 217 -15.13 -18.18 10.87
CA PHE A 217 -14.61 -18.31 9.50
C PHE A 217 -13.55 -17.26 9.11
N LEU A 218 -13.40 -16.17 9.89
CA LEU A 218 -12.37 -15.11 9.65
C LEU A 218 -11.26 -15.12 10.71
N GLY A 219 -11.39 -15.94 11.76
CA GLY A 219 -10.49 -15.91 12.90
C GLY A 219 -10.53 -14.56 13.64
N LYS A 220 -9.42 -14.13 14.19
CA LYS A 220 -9.31 -12.85 14.91
C LYS A 220 -9.83 -11.65 14.12
N MET A 221 -9.72 -11.70 12.79
CA MET A 221 -10.20 -10.62 11.93
C MET A 221 -11.71 -10.43 11.99
N GLY A 222 -12.50 -11.47 12.34
CA GLY A 222 -13.93 -11.33 12.52
C GLY A 222 -14.31 -10.29 13.59
N TYR A 223 -13.67 -10.33 14.76
CA TYR A 223 -13.85 -9.33 15.81
C TYR A 223 -13.37 -7.94 15.38
N VAL A 224 -12.21 -7.85 14.73
CA VAL A 224 -11.64 -6.58 14.26
C VAL A 224 -12.57 -5.90 13.27
N LEU A 225 -13.06 -6.62 12.27
CA LEU A 225 -13.92 -6.08 11.22
C LEU A 225 -15.31 -5.70 11.75
N ASN A 226 -15.87 -6.45 12.71
CA ASN A 226 -17.09 -6.06 13.39
C ASN A 226 -16.92 -4.77 14.17
N ASN A 227 -15.80 -4.60 14.90
CA ASN A 227 -15.48 -3.34 15.59
C ASN A 227 -15.31 -2.18 14.60
N PHE A 228 -14.67 -2.38 13.47
CA PHE A 228 -14.54 -1.38 12.42
C PHE A 228 -15.90 -0.95 11.86
N ALA A 229 -16.76 -1.92 11.53
CA ALA A 229 -18.10 -1.66 11.00
C ALA A 229 -18.99 -0.88 11.98
N ASN A 230 -18.76 -1.05 13.28
CA ASN A 230 -19.46 -0.33 14.36
C ASN A 230 -18.78 1.00 14.76
N GLY A 231 -17.69 1.42 14.11
CA GLY A 231 -16.95 2.63 14.45
C GLY A 231 -16.25 2.60 15.82
N ARG A 232 -15.96 1.41 16.36
CA ARG A 232 -15.32 1.20 17.68
C ARG A 232 -13.80 1.16 17.59
N GLU A 233 -13.22 1.45 16.42
CA GLU A 233 -11.78 1.60 16.25
C GLU A 233 -11.28 2.80 17.05
N SER A 234 -10.22 2.60 17.85
CA SER A 234 -9.70 3.60 18.79
C SER A 234 -8.17 3.77 18.73
N SER A 235 -7.49 3.15 17.76
CA SER A 235 -6.04 3.30 17.64
C SER A 235 -5.66 4.78 17.49
N PRO A 236 -4.58 5.25 18.12
CA PRO A 236 -4.12 6.62 17.92
C PRO A 236 -3.60 6.82 16.50
N VAL A 237 -3.68 8.04 16.00
CA VAL A 237 -2.88 8.48 14.86
C VAL A 237 -1.44 8.61 15.35
N THR A 238 -0.51 8.03 14.64
CA THR A 238 0.90 8.02 15.03
C THR A 238 1.50 9.41 14.84
N ALA A 239 2.24 9.90 15.82
CA ALA A 239 2.91 11.20 15.75
C ALA A 239 3.94 11.26 14.62
N SER A 240 4.11 12.43 14.04
CA SER A 240 5.12 12.70 13.01
C SER A 240 6.52 12.33 13.54
N GLY A 241 7.30 11.64 12.70
CA GLY A 241 8.66 11.20 13.06
C GLY A 241 8.72 9.83 13.76
N TYR A 242 7.60 9.19 14.07
CA TYR A 242 7.62 7.82 14.56
C TYR A 242 8.16 6.87 13.48
N ALA A 243 9.24 6.17 13.78
CA ALA A 243 9.80 5.13 12.93
C ALA A 243 9.34 3.75 13.44
N PRO A 244 8.53 3.01 12.69
CA PRO A 244 8.13 1.66 13.11
C PRO A 244 9.34 0.73 13.14
N ILE A 245 9.33 -0.22 14.08
CA ILE A 245 10.38 -1.23 14.17
C ILE A 245 10.42 -2.04 12.86
N ILE A 246 11.57 -2.03 12.21
CA ILE A 246 11.81 -2.80 10.97
C ILE A 246 11.88 -4.29 11.34
N LYS A 247 10.95 -5.10 10.84
CA LYS A 247 10.88 -6.54 11.10
C LYS A 247 11.60 -7.39 10.06
N SER A 248 11.72 -6.88 8.85
CA SER A 248 12.41 -7.55 7.74
C SER A 248 12.82 -6.55 6.67
N VAL A 249 13.89 -6.88 5.95
CA VAL A 249 14.32 -6.17 4.74
C VAL A 249 14.32 -7.16 3.59
N GLY A 250 13.60 -6.85 2.52
CA GLY A 250 13.50 -7.73 1.35
C GLY A 250 13.45 -6.96 0.04
N ASN A 251 13.88 -7.63 -1.02
CA ASN A 251 13.77 -7.15 -2.40
C ASN A 251 13.41 -8.30 -3.32
N GLY A 252 12.70 -8.01 -4.41
CA GLY A 252 12.30 -9.00 -5.40
C GLY A 252 12.13 -8.39 -6.78
N ILE A 253 12.27 -9.22 -7.80
CA ILE A 253 12.12 -8.82 -9.20
C ILE A 253 11.35 -9.86 -9.99
N THR A 254 10.46 -9.41 -10.87
CA THR A 254 10.02 -10.20 -12.02
C THR A 254 11.04 -9.99 -13.13
N ALA A 255 11.78 -11.03 -13.48
CA ALA A 255 12.84 -10.92 -14.47
C ALA A 255 12.26 -10.58 -15.87
N PRO A 256 12.95 -9.76 -16.69
CA PRO A 256 12.51 -9.43 -18.04
C PRO A 256 12.32 -10.67 -18.93
N ARG A 257 13.11 -11.70 -18.72
CA ARG A 257 13.00 -13.02 -19.35
C ARG A 257 12.96 -14.14 -18.31
N ASP A 258 12.49 -15.30 -18.68
CA ASP A 258 12.55 -16.47 -17.81
C ASP A 258 14.00 -16.86 -17.52
N LEU A 259 14.29 -17.15 -16.27
CA LEU A 259 15.58 -17.65 -15.81
C LEU A 259 15.57 -19.17 -15.97
N LYS A 260 16.52 -19.70 -16.76
CA LYS A 260 16.49 -21.09 -17.23
C LYS A 260 17.58 -21.99 -16.66
N ASN A 261 18.52 -21.39 -15.93
CA ASN A 261 19.66 -22.10 -15.37
C ASN A 261 20.14 -21.44 -14.07
N GLU A 262 21.03 -22.13 -13.37
CA GLU A 262 21.57 -21.66 -12.08
C GLU A 262 22.39 -20.36 -12.21
N ASN A 263 23.05 -20.12 -13.33
CA ASN A 263 23.82 -18.88 -13.51
C ASN A 263 22.91 -17.66 -13.63
N ASP A 264 21.77 -17.79 -14.30
CA ASP A 264 20.73 -16.77 -14.31
C ASP A 264 20.26 -16.45 -12.89
N ILE A 265 20.01 -17.50 -12.08
CA ILE A 265 19.59 -17.37 -10.68
C ILE A 265 20.66 -16.67 -9.84
N LYS A 266 21.94 -17.11 -9.94
CA LYS A 266 23.04 -16.50 -9.20
C LYS A 266 23.16 -15.02 -9.47
N SER A 267 23.10 -14.61 -10.73
CA SER A 267 23.23 -13.21 -11.15
C SER A 267 22.09 -12.35 -10.58
N VAL A 268 20.84 -12.77 -10.75
CA VAL A 268 19.68 -12.03 -10.23
C VAL A 268 19.66 -12.02 -8.71
N GLN A 269 19.93 -13.16 -8.08
CA GLN A 269 19.92 -13.29 -6.63
C GLN A 269 21.01 -12.45 -5.97
N TYR A 270 22.19 -12.33 -6.61
CA TYR A 270 23.27 -11.48 -6.13
C TYR A 270 22.84 -10.01 -6.07
N VAL A 271 22.25 -9.50 -7.13
CA VAL A 271 21.76 -8.11 -7.17
C VAL A 271 20.70 -7.87 -6.09
N LEU A 272 19.77 -8.81 -5.90
CA LEU A 272 18.75 -8.71 -4.85
C LEU A 272 19.37 -8.74 -3.45
N THR A 273 20.32 -9.64 -3.25
CA THR A 273 21.01 -9.80 -1.94
C THR A 273 21.86 -8.58 -1.61
N GLU A 274 22.57 -8.01 -2.60
CA GLU A 274 23.34 -6.77 -2.39
C GLU A 274 22.43 -5.61 -1.99
N SER A 275 21.29 -5.46 -2.67
CA SER A 275 20.26 -4.45 -2.30
C SER A 275 19.76 -4.64 -0.87
N VAL A 276 19.50 -5.88 -0.44
CA VAL A 276 19.05 -6.19 0.92
C VAL A 276 20.15 -5.92 1.93
N ALA A 277 21.37 -6.41 1.68
CA ALA A 277 22.52 -6.24 2.56
C ALA A 277 22.89 -4.76 2.75
N ARG A 278 22.91 -3.97 1.66
CA ARG A 278 23.12 -2.53 1.71
C ARG A 278 22.09 -1.83 2.60
N ARG A 279 20.79 -2.14 2.40
CA ARG A 279 19.71 -1.55 3.21
C ARG A 279 19.76 -1.95 4.67
N LEU A 280 20.22 -3.16 5.00
CA LEU A 280 20.48 -3.57 6.38
C LEU A 280 21.61 -2.72 7.00
N ARG A 281 22.74 -2.55 6.30
CA ARG A 281 23.85 -1.71 6.74
C ARG A 281 23.44 -0.24 6.92
N GLU A 282 22.68 0.33 5.96
CA GLU A 282 22.16 1.71 6.05
C GLU A 282 21.27 1.94 7.28
N GLN A 283 20.64 0.90 7.80
CA GLN A 283 19.80 0.94 9.00
C GLN A 283 20.51 0.47 10.27
N GLY A 284 21.80 0.14 10.20
CA GLY A 284 22.55 -0.41 11.34
C GLY A 284 22.03 -1.77 11.81
N LEU A 285 21.50 -2.59 10.90
CA LEU A 285 20.84 -3.86 11.22
C LEU A 285 21.62 -5.07 10.69
N LYS A 286 21.47 -6.20 11.39
CA LYS A 286 21.84 -7.56 10.98
C LYS A 286 20.63 -8.48 11.11
N GLY A 287 20.61 -9.61 10.39
CA GLY A 287 19.51 -10.57 10.52
C GLY A 287 19.96 -12.01 10.47
N ARG A 288 19.12 -12.89 11.04
CA ARG A 288 19.41 -14.33 11.18
C ARG A 288 18.60 -15.22 10.25
N VAL A 289 17.45 -14.79 9.78
CA VAL A 289 16.61 -15.61 8.91
C VAL A 289 16.67 -15.09 7.49
N VAL A 290 17.21 -15.92 6.59
CA VAL A 290 17.23 -15.66 5.15
C VAL A 290 16.08 -16.41 4.51
N SER A 291 15.27 -15.72 3.71
CA SER A 291 14.17 -16.31 2.97
C SER A 291 14.31 -16.03 1.48
N ILE A 292 13.93 -17.01 0.65
CA ILE A 292 13.77 -16.83 -0.80
C ILE A 292 12.33 -17.08 -1.19
N GLY A 293 11.82 -16.27 -2.12
CA GLY A 293 10.55 -16.51 -2.81
C GLY A 293 10.83 -16.81 -4.27
N ILE A 294 10.21 -17.86 -4.79
CA ILE A 294 10.35 -18.29 -6.18
C ILE A 294 8.96 -18.30 -6.80
N ARG A 295 8.83 -17.69 -7.98
CA ARG A 295 7.67 -17.84 -8.85
C ARG A 295 8.11 -18.36 -10.20
N ASP A 296 7.53 -19.45 -10.67
CA ASP A 296 7.81 -20.02 -11.99
C ASP A 296 7.04 -19.32 -13.12
N LYS A 297 7.29 -19.74 -14.36
CA LYS A 297 6.61 -19.22 -15.56
C LYS A 297 5.09 -19.49 -15.56
N ASN A 298 4.63 -20.52 -14.84
CA ASN A 298 3.23 -20.90 -14.72
C ASN A 298 2.52 -20.15 -13.56
N LEU A 299 3.23 -19.18 -12.94
CA LEU A 299 2.76 -18.36 -11.81
C LEU A 299 2.61 -19.12 -10.48
N PHE A 300 3.04 -20.38 -10.40
CA PHE A 300 3.13 -21.07 -9.11
C PHE A 300 4.23 -20.44 -8.27
N SER A 301 3.94 -20.20 -6.98
CA SER A 301 4.86 -19.50 -6.08
C SER A 301 5.00 -20.24 -4.77
N PHE A 302 6.21 -20.25 -4.24
CA PHE A 302 6.48 -20.72 -2.88
C PHE A 302 7.63 -19.96 -2.24
N THR A 303 7.73 -20.06 -0.92
CA THR A 303 8.80 -19.44 -0.13
C THR A 303 9.50 -20.51 0.69
N ARG A 304 10.83 -20.37 0.86
CA ARG A 304 11.65 -21.18 1.75
C ARG A 304 12.56 -20.28 2.56
N GLN A 305 12.85 -20.69 3.78
CA GLN A 305 13.74 -19.94 4.66
C GLN A 305 14.69 -20.84 5.44
N SER A 306 15.80 -20.28 5.86
CA SER A 306 16.74 -20.91 6.79
C SER A 306 17.24 -19.92 7.81
N ARG A 307 17.56 -20.42 9.01
CA ARG A 307 18.16 -19.64 10.07
C ARG A 307 19.68 -19.78 10.03
N LEU A 308 20.38 -18.66 10.06
CA LEU A 308 21.82 -18.60 10.19
C LEU A 308 22.22 -18.75 11.67
N LYS A 309 23.38 -19.31 11.93
CA LYS A 309 23.93 -19.41 13.29
C LYS A 309 24.22 -18.02 13.88
N ILE A 310 24.72 -17.10 13.06
CA ILE A 310 25.11 -15.73 13.45
C ILE A 310 24.38 -14.75 12.56
N ALA A 311 23.82 -13.68 13.13
CA ALA A 311 23.22 -12.59 12.40
C ALA A 311 24.25 -11.89 11.52
N THR A 312 23.86 -11.51 10.31
CA THR A 312 24.78 -10.88 9.37
C THR A 312 24.07 -9.90 8.45
N ASN A 313 24.81 -8.90 7.95
CA ASN A 313 24.47 -8.03 6.84
C ASN A 313 25.50 -8.13 5.71
N ASP A 314 26.37 -9.14 5.79
CA ASP A 314 27.37 -9.44 4.77
C ASP A 314 26.72 -10.03 3.51
N THR A 315 26.94 -9.40 2.37
CA THR A 315 26.34 -9.79 1.09
C THR A 315 26.69 -11.22 0.70
N VAL A 316 27.95 -11.65 0.87
CA VAL A 316 28.41 -12.96 0.44
C VAL A 316 27.79 -14.07 1.30
N LYS A 317 27.71 -13.85 2.62
CA LYS A 317 27.09 -14.82 3.55
C LYS A 317 25.59 -14.97 3.26
N LEU A 318 24.89 -13.85 3.04
CA LEU A 318 23.47 -13.86 2.69
C LEU A 318 23.22 -14.51 1.32
N GLN A 319 24.08 -14.21 0.32
CA GLN A 319 24.00 -14.82 -1.02
C GLN A 319 24.21 -16.34 -0.96
N ASN A 320 25.21 -16.80 -0.23
CA ASN A 320 25.49 -18.23 -0.08
C ASN A 320 24.31 -18.97 0.59
N ALA A 321 23.70 -18.36 1.61
CA ALA A 321 22.54 -18.92 2.28
C ALA A 321 21.32 -18.98 1.32
N ALA A 322 21.06 -17.91 0.58
CA ALA A 322 19.97 -17.84 -0.38
C ALA A 322 20.16 -18.84 -1.54
N LEU A 323 21.40 -18.98 -2.05
CA LEU A 323 21.71 -19.94 -3.10
C LEU A 323 21.60 -21.39 -2.61
N LYS A 324 22.01 -21.67 -1.40
CA LYS A 324 21.84 -23.00 -0.77
C LYS A 324 20.35 -23.35 -0.66
N LEU A 325 19.51 -22.40 -0.25
CA LEU A 325 18.06 -22.58 -0.20
C LEU A 325 17.47 -22.85 -1.60
N PHE A 326 17.94 -22.13 -2.62
CA PHE A 326 17.49 -22.35 -3.99
C PHE A 326 17.83 -23.78 -4.45
N ARG A 327 19.09 -24.19 -4.34
CA ARG A 327 19.58 -25.54 -4.74
C ARG A 327 18.85 -26.69 -4.04
N ALA A 328 18.51 -26.49 -2.77
CA ALA A 328 17.81 -27.50 -1.97
C ALA A 328 16.32 -27.66 -2.35
N ASN A 329 15.72 -26.67 -3.04
CA ASN A 329 14.28 -26.63 -3.25
C ASN A 329 13.85 -26.41 -4.70
N TYR A 330 14.79 -26.26 -5.64
CA TYR A 330 14.50 -26.02 -7.05
C TYR A 330 15.50 -26.74 -7.97
N SER A 331 14.97 -27.49 -8.93
CA SER A 331 15.77 -28.12 -9.99
C SER A 331 15.16 -27.78 -11.35
N PHE A 332 15.98 -27.28 -12.26
CA PHE A 332 15.56 -27.02 -13.63
C PHE A 332 15.31 -28.27 -14.46
N ASP A 333 15.74 -29.46 -14.00
CA ASP A 333 15.48 -30.74 -14.69
C ASP A 333 14.02 -31.17 -14.54
N THR A 334 13.36 -30.75 -13.42
CA THR A 334 12.01 -31.19 -13.09
C THR A 334 11.01 -30.05 -12.95
N MET A 335 11.49 -28.80 -12.81
CA MET A 335 10.65 -27.64 -12.58
C MET A 335 10.76 -26.61 -13.71
N PRO A 336 9.68 -25.84 -13.98
CA PRO A 336 9.64 -24.85 -15.04
C PRO A 336 10.66 -23.73 -14.83
N PRO A 337 11.06 -22.96 -15.87
CA PRO A 337 11.88 -21.77 -15.72
C PRO A 337 11.31 -20.78 -14.69
N VAL A 338 12.19 -20.08 -13.97
CA VAL A 338 11.82 -19.11 -12.94
C VAL A 338 11.47 -17.77 -13.57
N ARG A 339 10.32 -17.20 -13.19
CA ARG A 339 9.83 -15.90 -13.63
C ARG A 339 10.22 -14.76 -12.70
N ALA A 340 10.15 -15.00 -11.38
CA ALA A 340 10.44 -13.99 -10.38
C ALA A 340 11.15 -14.59 -9.18
N LEU A 341 12.05 -13.78 -8.59
CA LEU A 341 12.79 -14.10 -7.38
C LEU A 341 12.61 -13.00 -6.33
N THR A 342 12.60 -13.41 -5.07
CA THR A 342 12.64 -12.51 -3.91
C THR A 342 13.69 -13.02 -2.93
N VAL A 343 14.43 -12.10 -2.31
CA VAL A 343 15.30 -12.37 -1.17
C VAL A 343 14.87 -11.46 -0.04
N SER A 344 14.75 -12.01 1.16
CA SER A 344 14.47 -11.22 2.36
C SER A 344 15.24 -11.74 3.56
N VAL A 345 15.52 -10.82 4.49
CA VAL A 345 16.18 -11.10 5.76
C VAL A 345 15.28 -10.61 6.88
N SER A 346 15.07 -11.44 7.88
CA SER A 346 14.25 -11.17 9.07
C SER A 346 14.96 -11.67 10.33
N ASP A 347 14.26 -11.60 11.48
CA ASP A 347 14.88 -11.81 12.79
C ASP A 347 16.06 -10.86 12.94
N LEU A 348 15.72 -9.55 12.86
CA LEU A 348 16.69 -8.47 12.82
C LEU A 348 17.12 -8.08 14.23
N CYS A 349 18.37 -7.68 14.36
CA CYS A 349 18.97 -7.11 15.56
C CYS A 349 19.87 -5.92 15.19
N ASP A 350 20.21 -5.10 16.17
CA ASP A 350 21.17 -4.00 15.99
C ASP A 350 22.54 -4.54 15.57
N GLU A 351 23.26 -3.80 14.74
CA GLU A 351 24.57 -4.19 14.24
C GLU A 351 25.61 -4.31 15.36
N ASN A 352 25.46 -3.49 16.41
CA ASN A 352 26.37 -3.46 17.55
C ASN A 352 25.94 -4.41 18.69
N GLU A 353 24.81 -5.11 18.54
CA GLU A 353 24.37 -6.07 19.54
C GLU A 353 25.39 -7.20 19.67
N ALA A 354 26.06 -7.28 20.83
CA ALA A 354 27.03 -8.32 21.13
C ALA A 354 26.31 -9.67 21.30
N PHE A 355 26.74 -10.68 20.54
CA PHE A 355 26.22 -12.02 20.71
C PHE A 355 26.88 -12.67 21.94
N GLN A 356 26.06 -13.05 22.91
CA GLN A 356 26.46 -14.13 23.81
C GLN A 356 26.42 -15.45 23.01
N LEU A 357 27.59 -16.06 22.87
CA LEU A 357 27.81 -17.39 22.28
C LEU A 357 27.24 -18.47 23.18
#